data_1d8e18818a23f2ec281deaab687ee71d
#
_entry.id   1d8e18818a23f2ec281deaab687ee71d
#
_cell.length_a   1.000
_cell.length_b   1.000
_cell.length_c   1.000
_cell.angle_alpha   90.00
_cell.angle_beta   90.00
_cell.angle_gamma   90.00
#
_symmetry.space_group_name_H-M   'P 1'
#
loop_
_entity.id
_entity.type
_entity.pdbx_description
1 polymer ?
#
loop_
_entity_poly.entity_id
_entity_poly.type
_entity_poly.pdbx_seq_one_letter_code
_entity_poly.pdbx_strand_id
1 'polypeptide(L)'
;MNIVKSKRISFLKRNIREVKFLLSIMLLMYCGSLQAQDKLILLMEEQTGFSSQTWFYCGLGNELDLKLIEKHWNEGRRITSAAYTSNGWFVTMAKNSGLTWQACHYDSNWPTDWLAEHRKNNRYITSIGMSANKWFIVVSEGTGYTDQINNCGDWDQ
;
A
#
# COMPACT_ATOMS: atom_id res chain seq x y z
N MET A 1 -64.74 -29.98 1.84
CA MET A 1 -63.64 -29.91 2.83
C MET A 1 -62.22 -29.75 2.20
N ASN A 2 -62.11 -29.22 0.95
CA ASN A 2 -60.81 -29.19 0.23
C ASN A 2 -60.25 -27.76 -0.01
N ILE A 3 -61.01 -26.68 0.26
CA ILE A 3 -60.60 -25.30 -0.06
C ILE A 3 -59.65 -24.72 0.99
N VAL A 4 -59.77 -25.15 2.26
CA VAL A 4 -58.92 -24.63 3.35
C VAL A 4 -57.49 -25.16 3.28
N LYS A 5 -57.28 -26.37 2.82
CA LYS A 5 -55.92 -26.93 2.65
C LYS A 5 -55.10 -26.25 1.54
N SER A 6 -55.77 -25.86 0.46
CA SER A 6 -55.11 -25.19 -0.68
C SER A 6 -54.56 -23.82 -0.32
N LYS A 7 -55.33 -22.99 0.42
CA LYS A 7 -54.87 -21.65 0.86
C LYS A 7 -53.72 -21.69 1.87
N ARG A 8 -53.68 -22.69 2.76
CA ARG A 8 -52.58 -22.87 3.72
C ARG A 8 -51.24 -23.21 3.04
N ILE A 9 -51.28 -24.04 2.02
CA ILE A 9 -50.08 -24.47 1.29
C ILE A 9 -49.53 -23.32 0.44
N SER A 10 -50.36 -22.47 -0.15
CA SER A 10 -49.92 -21.30 -0.92
C SER A 10 -49.30 -20.22 -0.01
N PHE A 11 -49.82 -20.02 1.18
CA PHE A 11 -49.28 -19.08 2.17
C PHE A 11 -47.90 -19.53 2.71
N LEU A 12 -47.75 -20.82 3.01
CA LEU A 12 -46.47 -21.39 3.43
C LEU A 12 -45.38 -21.29 2.32
N LYS A 13 -45.74 -21.57 1.08
CA LYS A 13 -44.81 -21.44 -0.06
C LYS A 13 -44.34 -19.98 -0.31
N ARG A 14 -45.25 -19.02 -0.08
CA ARG A 14 -44.92 -17.60 -0.20
C ARG A 14 -43.95 -17.13 0.90
N ASN A 15 -44.18 -17.55 2.15
CA ASN A 15 -43.28 -17.20 3.25
C ASN A 15 -41.90 -17.81 3.09
N ILE A 16 -41.80 -19.04 2.61
CA ILE A 16 -40.50 -19.70 2.34
C ILE A 16 -39.72 -18.95 1.23
N ARG A 17 -40.42 -18.41 0.25
CA ARG A 17 -39.81 -17.66 -0.85
C ARG A 17 -39.26 -16.32 -0.39
N GLU A 18 -39.98 -15.61 0.46
CA GLU A 18 -39.58 -14.34 1.09
C GLU A 18 -38.36 -14.55 2.02
N VAL A 19 -38.39 -15.60 2.84
CA VAL A 19 -37.28 -15.95 3.74
C VAL A 19 -36.01 -16.31 2.95
N LYS A 20 -36.13 -17.05 1.85
CA LYS A 20 -34.98 -17.37 0.97
C LYS A 20 -34.41 -16.12 0.31
N PHE A 21 -35.26 -15.18 -0.11
CA PHE A 21 -34.85 -13.91 -0.71
C PHE A 21 -34.11 -13.02 0.31
N LEU A 22 -34.63 -12.90 1.53
CA LEU A 22 -33.98 -12.17 2.62
C LEU A 22 -32.65 -12.80 3.05
N LEU A 23 -32.56 -14.13 3.12
CA LEU A 23 -31.31 -14.85 3.38
C LEU A 23 -30.27 -14.62 2.28
N SER A 24 -30.72 -14.58 1.01
CA SER A 24 -29.83 -14.32 -0.13
C SER A 24 -29.27 -12.88 -0.11
N ILE A 25 -30.11 -11.89 0.24
CA ILE A 25 -29.65 -10.50 0.42
C ILE A 25 -28.69 -10.38 1.59
N MET A 26 -28.97 -11.05 2.72
CA MET A 26 -28.11 -11.06 3.89
C MET A 26 -26.74 -11.71 3.59
N LEU A 27 -26.74 -12.78 2.80
CA LEU A 27 -25.50 -13.44 2.34
C LEU A 27 -24.70 -12.56 1.39
N LEU A 28 -25.35 -11.81 0.48
CA LEU A 28 -24.71 -10.84 -0.40
C LEU A 28 -24.12 -9.65 0.37
N MET A 29 -24.81 -9.17 1.41
CA MET A 29 -24.28 -8.13 2.29
C MET A 29 -23.10 -8.63 3.13
N TYR A 30 -23.08 -9.90 3.52
CA TYR A 30 -21.95 -10.51 4.24
C TYR A 30 -20.74 -10.75 3.34
N CYS A 31 -20.95 -11.08 2.05
CA CYS A 31 -19.87 -11.20 1.07
C CYS A 31 -19.22 -9.85 0.73
N GLY A 32 -19.97 -8.74 0.81
CA GLY A 32 -19.44 -7.39 0.57
C GLY A 32 -18.51 -6.88 1.69
N SER A 33 -18.49 -7.54 2.85
CA SER A 33 -17.63 -7.18 3.99
C SER A 33 -16.36 -8.04 4.12
N LEU A 34 -16.05 -8.90 3.15
CA LEU A 34 -14.72 -9.50 3.01
C LEU A 34 -13.75 -8.42 2.52
N GLN A 35 -13.41 -7.51 3.41
CA GLN A 35 -12.26 -6.64 3.22
C GLN A 35 -11.04 -7.55 3.08
N ALA A 36 -10.35 -7.45 1.96
CA ALA A 36 -9.03 -8.02 1.81
C ALA A 36 -8.20 -7.50 2.99
N GLN A 37 -7.81 -8.37 3.91
CA GLN A 37 -6.85 -8.00 4.94
C GLN A 37 -5.53 -7.76 4.23
N ASP A 38 -5.11 -6.49 4.19
CA ASP A 38 -3.79 -6.13 3.73
C ASP A 38 -2.78 -6.85 4.62
N LYS A 39 -2.14 -7.88 4.07
CA LYS A 39 -1.08 -8.59 4.77
C LYS A 39 0.23 -7.89 4.44
N LEU A 40 0.81 -7.23 5.43
CA LEU A 40 2.18 -6.75 5.32
C LEU A 40 3.12 -7.95 5.54
N ILE A 41 3.92 -8.28 4.52
CA ILE A 41 5.01 -9.24 4.64
C ILE A 41 6.28 -8.43 4.87
N LEU A 42 6.81 -8.49 6.09
CA LEU A 42 8.12 -7.92 6.42
C LEU A 42 9.17 -9.01 6.26
N LEU A 43 10.03 -8.87 5.25
CA LEU A 43 11.23 -9.68 5.11
C LEU A 43 12.36 -9.00 5.90
N MET A 44 12.82 -9.68 6.93
CA MET A 44 14.02 -9.28 7.68
C MET A 44 15.13 -10.25 7.31
N GLU A 45 16.22 -9.74 6.76
CA GLU A 45 17.39 -10.53 6.42
C GLU A 45 18.49 -10.27 7.44
N GLU A 46 19.11 -11.32 7.94
CA GLU A 46 20.25 -11.26 8.82
C GLU A 46 21.52 -11.04 7.99
N GLN A 47 22.50 -10.30 8.51
CA GLN A 47 23.79 -10.03 7.85
C GLN A 47 23.77 -9.07 6.65
N THR A 48 22.75 -8.21 6.53
CA THR A 48 22.70 -7.17 5.48
C THR A 48 23.75 -6.06 5.64
N GLY A 49 24.49 -6.05 6.76
CA GLY A 49 25.35 -4.92 7.15
C GLY A 49 24.57 -3.75 7.77
N PHE A 50 23.24 -3.78 7.74
CA PHE A 50 22.42 -2.75 8.34
C PHE A 50 22.58 -2.75 9.85
N SER A 51 22.63 -1.57 10.44
CA SER A 51 22.56 -1.41 11.88
C SER A 51 21.41 -0.49 12.28
N SER A 52 20.89 -0.64 13.48
CA SER A 52 19.84 0.22 14.01
C SER A 52 18.65 0.36 13.06
N GLN A 53 18.13 -0.77 12.63
CA GLN A 53 16.92 -0.84 11.82
C GLN A 53 15.71 -0.37 12.63
N THR A 54 14.83 0.40 12.01
CA THR A 54 13.56 0.84 12.58
C THR A 54 12.46 0.77 11.53
N TRP A 55 11.25 0.63 12.00
CA TRP A 55 10.06 0.73 11.18
C TRP A 55 8.99 1.53 11.94
N PHE A 56 8.11 2.18 11.21
CA PHE A 56 7.01 2.96 11.77
C PHE A 56 5.92 3.19 10.74
N TYR A 57 4.73 3.43 11.23
CA TYR A 57 3.68 4.03 10.41
C TYR A 57 3.89 5.54 10.38
N CYS A 58 3.83 6.12 9.18
CA CYS A 58 4.15 7.49 8.90
C CYS A 58 2.93 8.18 8.29
N GLY A 59 2.25 8.98 9.11
CA GLY A 59 1.03 9.67 8.73
C GLY A 59 -0.25 8.89 9.02
N LEU A 60 -1.36 9.60 8.97
CA LEU A 60 -2.70 9.05 9.11
C LEU A 60 -3.44 9.16 7.78
N GLY A 61 -4.16 8.10 7.43
CA GLY A 61 -4.85 8.04 6.14
C GLY A 61 -3.87 8.14 4.96
N ASN A 62 -4.16 8.98 3.98
CA ASN A 62 -3.34 9.14 2.77
C ASN A 62 -2.16 10.11 2.94
N GLU A 63 -1.99 10.74 4.09
CA GLU A 63 -0.93 11.72 4.28
C GLU A 63 0.35 11.07 4.81
N LEU A 64 1.49 11.54 4.33
CA LEU A 64 2.83 11.11 4.72
C LEU A 64 3.43 12.12 5.70
N ASP A 65 3.87 11.67 6.87
CA ASP A 65 4.57 12.53 7.83
C ASP A 65 6.06 12.67 7.47
N LEU A 66 6.34 13.64 6.62
CA LEU A 66 7.70 13.95 6.20
C LEU A 66 8.61 14.41 7.34
N LYS A 67 8.04 15.02 8.41
CA LYS A 67 8.83 15.47 9.58
C LYS A 67 9.38 14.28 10.36
N LEU A 68 8.61 13.20 10.45
CA LEU A 68 9.06 11.98 11.10
C LEU A 68 10.20 11.32 10.30
N ILE A 69 10.09 11.30 8.96
CA ILE A 69 11.16 10.82 8.08
C ILE A 69 12.42 11.68 8.25
N GLU A 70 12.28 13.01 8.22
CA GLU A 70 13.39 13.94 8.38
C GLU A 70 14.10 13.76 9.73
N LYS A 71 13.35 13.55 10.82
CA LYS A 71 13.92 13.23 12.13
C LYS A 71 14.84 12.01 12.04
N HIS A 72 14.40 10.93 11.42
CA HIS A 72 15.21 9.72 11.28
C HIS A 72 16.39 9.89 10.32
N TRP A 73 16.27 10.72 9.27
CA TRP A 73 17.40 11.09 8.41
C TRP A 73 18.49 11.83 9.21
N ASN A 74 18.09 12.76 10.08
CA ASN A 74 19.00 13.49 10.95
C ASN A 74 19.70 12.59 11.98
N GLU A 75 19.09 11.45 12.32
CA GLU A 75 19.71 10.41 13.14
C GLU A 75 20.66 9.48 12.33
N GLY A 76 20.85 9.74 11.04
CA GLY A 76 21.73 8.98 10.15
C GLY A 76 21.10 7.73 9.56
N ARG A 77 19.77 7.56 9.65
CA ARG A 77 19.06 6.47 8.98
C ARG A 77 18.71 6.84 7.55
N ARG A 78 18.55 5.83 6.70
CA ARG A 78 18.04 5.95 5.33
C ARG A 78 16.85 5.04 5.13
N ILE A 79 15.89 5.48 4.32
CA ILE A 79 14.72 4.68 3.94
C ILE A 79 15.23 3.48 3.13
N THR A 80 14.87 2.29 3.56
CA THR A 80 15.18 1.03 2.88
C THR A 80 13.98 0.47 2.15
N SER A 81 12.76 0.78 2.62
CA SER A 81 11.50 0.43 1.95
C SER A 81 10.36 1.31 2.43
N ALA A 82 9.37 1.51 1.58
CA ALA A 82 8.11 2.15 1.95
C ALA A 82 6.95 1.49 1.19
N ALA A 83 5.83 1.31 1.87
CA ALA A 83 4.60 0.77 1.31
C ALA A 83 3.38 1.48 1.91
N TYR A 84 2.33 1.64 1.10
CA TYR A 84 1.06 2.12 1.59
C TYR A 84 0.17 0.95 2.02
N THR A 85 -0.47 1.08 3.17
CA THR A 85 -1.34 0.06 3.76
C THR A 85 -2.66 0.69 4.21
N SER A 86 -3.61 -0.12 4.64
CA SER A 86 -4.87 0.36 5.25
C SER A 86 -4.66 1.23 6.50
N ASN A 87 -3.51 1.11 7.17
CA ASN A 87 -3.14 1.90 8.35
C ASN A 87 -2.27 3.13 8.02
N GLY A 88 -2.09 3.45 6.73
CA GLY A 88 -1.24 4.52 6.26
C GLY A 88 0.10 4.03 5.71
N TRP A 89 1.06 4.94 5.59
CA TRP A 89 2.39 4.62 5.07
C TRP A 89 3.22 3.84 6.10
N PHE A 90 3.68 2.67 5.70
CA PHE A 90 4.65 1.87 6.46
C PHE A 90 6.04 2.11 5.88
N VAL A 91 6.97 2.57 6.71
CA VAL A 91 8.33 2.93 6.30
C VAL A 91 9.34 2.16 7.14
N THR A 92 10.33 1.60 6.49
CA THR A 92 11.51 1.00 7.14
C THR A 92 12.75 1.84 6.86
N MET A 93 13.59 2.01 7.87
CA MET A 93 14.82 2.78 7.79
C MET A 93 15.95 2.07 8.53
N ALA A 94 17.19 2.23 8.06
CA ALA A 94 18.36 1.66 8.71
C ALA A 94 19.56 2.58 8.66
N LYS A 95 20.50 2.41 9.60
CA LYS A 95 21.86 2.93 9.50
C LYS A 95 22.74 1.94 8.75
N ASN A 96 23.83 2.45 8.17
CA ASN A 96 24.81 1.64 7.40
C ASN A 96 24.16 0.86 6.26
N SER A 97 23.13 1.41 5.63
CA SER A 97 22.46 0.81 4.48
C SER A 97 23.28 0.88 3.18
N GLY A 98 24.45 1.52 3.19
CA GLY A 98 25.21 1.84 1.98
C GLY A 98 24.72 3.11 1.28
N LEU A 99 23.48 3.55 1.57
CA LEU A 99 22.90 4.73 0.95
C LEU A 99 23.44 5.99 1.64
N THR A 100 24.09 6.86 0.88
CA THR A 100 24.78 8.04 1.42
C THR A 100 23.89 9.28 1.44
N TRP A 101 23.04 9.43 0.45
CA TRP A 101 22.13 10.56 0.32
C TRP A 101 20.75 10.07 -0.12
N GLN A 102 19.70 10.76 0.31
CA GLN A 102 18.31 10.48 -0.09
C GLN A 102 17.51 11.75 -0.25
N ALA A 103 16.57 11.73 -1.19
CA ALA A 103 15.43 12.63 -1.24
C ALA A 103 14.16 11.83 -1.50
N CYS A 104 13.03 12.41 -1.15
CA CYS A 104 11.74 11.84 -1.48
C CYS A 104 10.83 12.87 -2.16
N HIS A 105 9.96 12.35 -3.00
CA HIS A 105 8.90 13.08 -3.66
C HIS A 105 7.55 12.49 -3.25
N TYR A 106 6.60 13.34 -2.88
CA TYR A 106 5.27 12.92 -2.49
C TYR A 106 4.23 13.83 -3.14
N ASP A 107 3.65 13.36 -4.25
CA ASP A 107 2.69 14.13 -5.06
C ASP A 107 1.76 13.20 -5.84
N SER A 108 0.65 13.75 -6.35
CA SER A 108 -0.29 13.04 -7.23
C SER A 108 0.28 12.86 -8.65
N ASN A 109 1.20 13.71 -9.07
CA ASN A 109 1.80 13.64 -10.40
C ASN A 109 3.11 12.85 -10.36
N TRP A 110 3.36 12.09 -11.44
CA TRP A 110 4.64 11.42 -11.63
C TRP A 110 5.73 12.46 -11.93
N PRO A 111 6.84 12.49 -11.16
CA PRO A 111 7.82 13.57 -11.23
C PRO A 111 8.91 13.31 -12.29
N THR A 112 8.58 13.30 -13.55
CA THR A 112 9.51 12.97 -14.65
C THR A 112 10.78 13.82 -14.62
N ASP A 113 10.64 15.14 -14.53
CA ASP A 113 11.77 16.08 -14.58
C ASP A 113 12.66 15.96 -13.33
N TRP A 114 12.03 15.81 -12.16
CA TRP A 114 12.72 15.61 -10.90
C TRP A 114 13.55 14.33 -10.91
N LEU A 115 13.00 13.22 -11.42
CA LEU A 115 13.70 11.96 -11.58
C LEU A 115 14.86 12.07 -12.58
N ALA A 116 14.66 12.78 -13.70
CA ALA A 116 15.68 13.00 -14.70
C ALA A 116 16.87 13.82 -14.14
N GLU A 117 16.59 14.83 -13.31
CA GLU A 117 17.62 15.63 -12.64
C GLU A 117 18.41 14.77 -11.64
N HIS A 118 17.74 13.98 -10.81
CA HIS A 118 18.42 13.10 -9.86
C HIS A 118 19.28 12.06 -10.53
N ARG A 119 18.83 11.47 -11.64
CA ARG A 119 19.61 10.51 -12.43
C ARG A 119 20.91 11.09 -12.95
N LYS A 120 20.93 12.35 -13.40
CA LYS A 120 22.18 13.04 -13.82
C LYS A 120 23.21 13.12 -12.68
N ASN A 121 22.76 13.04 -11.45
CA ASN A 121 23.56 13.07 -10.23
C ASN A 121 23.79 11.67 -9.63
N ASN A 122 23.64 10.60 -10.43
CA ASN A 122 23.79 9.20 -9.99
C ASN A 122 22.88 8.81 -8.81
N ARG A 123 21.68 9.36 -8.76
CA ARG A 123 20.66 9.07 -7.76
C ARG A 123 19.53 8.29 -8.41
N TYR A 124 19.26 7.13 -7.87
CA TYR A 124 18.34 6.16 -8.45
C TYR A 124 17.16 5.89 -7.52
N ILE A 125 16.04 5.48 -8.07
CA ILE A 125 14.85 5.10 -7.26
C ILE A 125 15.23 3.87 -6.45
N THR A 126 15.06 3.97 -5.14
CA THR A 126 15.29 2.87 -4.19
C THR A 126 14.04 2.42 -3.48
N SER A 127 12.99 3.23 -3.50
CA SER A 127 11.66 2.83 -3.04
C SER A 127 10.59 3.61 -3.78
N ILE A 128 9.49 2.93 -4.06
CA ILE A 128 8.31 3.51 -4.68
C ILE A 128 7.07 2.90 -4.05
N GLY A 129 6.09 3.72 -3.76
CA GLY A 129 4.77 3.32 -3.29
C GLY A 129 3.71 4.29 -3.78
N MET A 130 2.48 3.85 -3.77
CA MET A 130 1.33 4.66 -4.16
C MET A 130 0.23 4.52 -3.11
N SER A 131 -0.26 5.64 -2.58
CA SER A 131 -1.54 5.71 -1.88
C SER A 131 -2.68 5.81 -2.89
N ALA A 132 -3.89 6.07 -2.47
CA ALA A 132 -5.04 6.16 -3.37
C ALA A 132 -4.83 7.13 -4.54
N ASN A 133 -4.06 8.20 -4.35
CA ASN A 133 -3.89 9.27 -5.35
C ASN A 133 -2.53 9.98 -5.31
N LYS A 134 -1.56 9.50 -4.53
CA LYS A 134 -0.24 10.12 -4.42
C LYS A 134 0.87 9.10 -4.52
N TRP A 135 1.89 9.42 -5.29
CA TRP A 135 3.14 8.69 -5.36
C TRP A 135 4.07 9.08 -4.21
N PHE A 136 4.68 8.10 -3.58
CA PHE A 136 5.82 8.32 -2.71
C PHE A 136 7.03 7.64 -3.33
N ILE A 137 7.99 8.45 -3.78
CA ILE A 137 9.19 7.98 -4.48
C ILE A 137 10.40 8.41 -3.69
N VAL A 138 11.31 7.49 -3.45
CA VAL A 138 12.59 7.73 -2.78
C VAL A 138 13.70 7.50 -3.78
N VAL A 139 14.59 8.48 -3.92
CA VAL A 139 15.83 8.35 -4.68
C VAL A 139 17.01 8.41 -3.75
N SER A 140 18.03 7.62 -4.05
CA SER A 140 19.22 7.49 -3.20
C SER A 140 20.51 7.50 -4.02
N GLU A 141 21.57 7.93 -3.37
CA GLU A 141 22.96 7.80 -3.81
C GLU A 141 23.62 6.65 -3.04
N GLY A 142 24.67 6.05 -3.59
CA GLY A 142 25.36 4.91 -2.98
C GLY A 142 24.69 3.55 -3.26
N THR A 143 23.80 3.49 -4.24
CA THR A 143 23.04 2.28 -4.57
C THR A 143 23.86 1.19 -5.23
N GLY A 144 25.01 1.53 -5.82
CA GLY A 144 25.77 0.66 -6.71
C GLY A 144 25.13 0.47 -8.09
N TYR A 145 24.00 1.11 -8.38
CA TYR A 145 23.36 1.04 -9.70
C TYR A 145 24.15 1.90 -10.70
N THR A 146 24.27 1.40 -11.92
CA THR A 146 24.90 2.12 -13.05
C THR A 146 23.87 2.69 -14.01
N ASP A 147 22.69 2.10 -14.03
CA ASP A 147 21.54 2.55 -14.83
C ASP A 147 20.22 2.09 -14.21
N GLN A 148 19.16 2.79 -14.54
CA GLN A 148 17.79 2.44 -14.14
C GLN A 148 16.81 2.94 -15.19
N ILE A 149 15.95 2.05 -15.68
CA ILE A 149 14.90 2.40 -16.63
C ILE A 149 13.59 2.57 -15.85
N ASN A 150 12.95 3.71 -16.04
CA ASN A 150 11.62 3.99 -15.53
C ASN A 150 10.68 3.99 -16.72
N ASN A 151 9.84 3.01 -16.83
CA ASN A 151 8.79 2.97 -17.84
C ASN A 151 7.42 3.03 -17.14
N CYS A 152 6.70 4.13 -17.35
CA CYS A 152 5.32 4.31 -16.91
C CYS A 152 4.42 4.24 -18.16
N GLY A 153 4.45 3.12 -18.85
CA GLY A 153 3.50 2.83 -19.92
C GLY A 153 2.25 2.14 -19.39
N ASP A 154 1.17 2.21 -20.16
CA ASP A 154 -0.01 1.42 -19.89
C ASP A 154 0.35 -0.08 -19.92
N TRP A 155 -0.06 -0.81 -18.90
CA TRP A 155 0.22 -2.24 -18.75
C TRP A 155 -0.59 -3.13 -19.73
N ASP A 156 -1.38 -2.49 -20.61
CA ASP A 156 -2.28 -3.14 -21.57
C ASP A 156 -1.65 -3.33 -22.98
N GLN A 157 -0.32 -3.38 -23.07
CA GLN A 157 0.38 -3.69 -24.32
C GLN A 157 1.15 -5.00 -24.24
#